data_70e06018400911ef4ca0aed88f198057
#
_entry.id   70e06018400911ef4ca0aed88f198057
#
_cell.length_a   1.000
_cell.length_b   1.000
_cell.length_c   1.000
_cell.angle_alpha   90.00
_cell.angle_beta   90.00
_cell.angle_gamma   90.00
#
_symmetry.space_group_name_H-M   'P 1'
#
loop_
_entity.id
_entity.type
_entity.pdbx_description
1 polymer ?
#
loop_
_entity_poly.entity_id
_entity_poly.type
_entity_poly.pdbx_seq_one_letter_code
_entity_poly.pdbx_strand_id
1 'polypeptide(L)'
;MPVLVNALTHLANAGVRETIIVVGHLKEKIFERVGARFQGMEIRYVESERYATTNNIYSLWLAREHLNEDILLLEADMFFEQELIDRLVSAKGENQVAVARHQPWMIGTVARVDEQGRIEALVESRDQGADFEYSGTLKTVNLYRLGGDFLRQWFLPCLDSAIAAGNVGDYHEAVLSELCGQDGVDLSAVLCDDVRWIEVDNQDDLTVANYLFANQEQRYEYISNLHGDYWRYNFADHSLLYNLHFPPKALLDDIAAHLGNLVLNYPSGQNILAGLMGTLIDQAPERIVVGNGASELIKVIGRRLKRRLMVAVPSFNEWVNAVPEEYVVESALEPPSFQLDVDRFVRDASDCGADIAVVINPNNPTSLAVPKTEVIRLTEQLAERDILLIVDESFIDFTEDTRSGSMAPEIERYRNLVIIKSLSKCYGIGGLRLGYLLTDDNQFADAVREEIPIWNINGFAEMFLRLAARYRKEFARSCELVRRDRDALYRGLGTIAGLTAYRPDANFVLCRLPDGAMSGPELTRRLFIEDNILVKHCAGKTMPEADRYVRIASRTEAENQALIEALRRIIGRSQAEKSTSSS
;
A
#
# COMPACT_ATOMS: atom_id res chain seq x y z
N MET A 1 24.49 6.80 4.89
CA MET A 1 25.25 8.06 4.62
C MET A 1 24.29 9.22 4.90
N PRO A 2 24.70 10.34 5.53
CA PRO A 2 23.84 11.51 5.69
C PRO A 2 23.45 12.11 4.33
N VAL A 3 22.24 12.69 4.23
CA VAL A 3 21.70 13.26 2.97
C VAL A 3 22.65 14.32 2.38
N LEU A 4 23.04 15.31 3.18
CA LEU A 4 23.98 16.35 2.74
C LEU A 4 25.33 15.78 2.26
N VAL A 5 25.85 14.73 2.91
CA VAL A 5 27.12 14.08 2.51
C VAL A 5 26.96 13.36 1.16
N ASN A 6 25.78 12.80 0.85
CA ASN A 6 25.47 12.23 -0.45
C ASN A 6 25.58 13.32 -1.54
N ALA A 7 24.86 14.43 -1.38
CA ALA A 7 24.89 15.54 -2.35
C ALA A 7 26.30 16.09 -2.57
N LEU A 8 27.05 16.39 -1.48
CA LEU A 8 28.42 16.89 -1.58
C LEU A 8 29.38 15.90 -2.25
N THR A 9 29.21 14.59 -2.03
CA THR A 9 29.99 13.55 -2.70
C THR A 9 29.77 13.58 -4.21
N HIS A 10 28.52 13.68 -4.64
CA HIS A 10 28.19 13.72 -6.06
C HIS A 10 28.63 15.01 -6.75
N LEU A 11 28.55 16.15 -6.06
CA LEU A 11 29.10 17.42 -6.55
C LEU A 11 30.62 17.37 -6.71
N ALA A 12 31.35 16.82 -5.73
CA ALA A 12 32.80 16.66 -5.82
C ALA A 12 33.19 15.74 -6.99
N ASN A 13 32.49 14.63 -7.19
CA ASN A 13 32.72 13.71 -8.31
C ASN A 13 32.45 14.36 -9.67
N ALA A 14 31.47 15.27 -9.75
CA ALA A 14 31.18 16.07 -10.96
C ALA A 14 32.20 17.20 -11.21
N GLY A 15 33.17 17.38 -10.34
CA GLY A 15 34.25 18.37 -10.50
C GLY A 15 33.90 19.78 -10.00
N VAL A 16 32.84 19.92 -9.19
CA VAL A 16 32.51 21.18 -8.52
C VAL A 16 33.65 21.54 -7.56
N ARG A 17 34.10 22.79 -7.63
CA ARG A 17 35.28 23.26 -6.86
C ARG A 17 34.93 23.99 -5.58
N GLU A 18 33.76 24.60 -5.57
CA GLU A 18 33.25 25.39 -4.45
C GLU A 18 31.74 25.11 -4.26
N THR A 19 31.33 25.02 -3.00
CA THR A 19 29.90 24.87 -2.64
C THR A 19 29.53 25.85 -1.53
N ILE A 20 28.45 26.58 -1.72
CA ILE A 20 27.86 27.48 -0.74
C ILE A 20 26.75 26.73 -0.02
N ILE A 21 26.84 26.61 1.30
CA ILE A 21 25.81 25.96 2.12
C ILE A 21 25.15 27.01 3.01
N VAL A 22 23.84 27.24 2.81
CA VAL A 22 23.09 28.08 3.73
C VAL A 22 22.66 27.22 4.92
N VAL A 23 23.04 27.64 6.13
CA VAL A 23 22.84 26.87 7.36
C VAL A 23 22.01 27.66 8.40
N GLY A 24 21.30 26.95 9.25
CA GLY A 24 20.49 27.51 10.32
C GLY A 24 20.41 26.58 11.52
N HIS A 25 19.40 25.73 11.56
CA HIS A 25 19.20 24.78 12.64
C HIS A 25 20.37 23.77 12.72
N LEU A 26 20.91 23.59 13.93
CA LEU A 26 22.01 22.64 14.22
C LEU A 26 23.25 22.84 13.33
N LYS A 27 23.52 24.06 12.89
CA LYS A 27 24.66 24.41 12.00
C LYS A 27 26.00 23.86 12.48
N GLU A 28 26.23 23.82 13.80
CA GLU A 28 27.49 23.31 14.39
C GLU A 28 27.72 21.83 14.02
N LYS A 29 26.67 21.02 13.93
CA LYS A 29 26.77 19.62 13.49
C LYS A 29 27.16 19.52 12.01
N ILE A 30 26.69 20.45 11.19
CA ILE A 30 27.06 20.53 9.78
C ILE A 30 28.56 20.95 9.68
N PHE A 31 28.99 21.97 10.41
CA PHE A 31 30.37 22.40 10.45
C PHE A 31 31.34 21.29 10.90
N GLU A 32 30.94 20.56 11.95
CA GLU A 32 31.71 19.43 12.48
C GLU A 32 31.82 18.29 11.45
N ARG A 33 30.73 18.01 10.71
CA ARG A 33 30.67 16.88 9.79
C ARG A 33 31.30 17.16 8.44
N VAL A 34 31.16 18.35 7.91
CA VAL A 34 31.59 18.74 6.55
C VAL A 34 32.91 19.49 6.55
N GLY A 35 33.09 20.45 7.47
CA GLY A 35 34.28 21.30 7.58
C GLY A 35 34.33 22.37 6.49
N ALA A 36 35.50 23.02 6.37
CA ALA A 36 35.75 24.05 5.35
C ALA A 36 36.19 23.48 3.99
N ARG A 37 36.42 22.16 3.91
CA ARG A 37 36.76 21.44 2.67
C ARG A 37 36.18 20.05 2.71
N PHE A 38 35.59 19.61 1.58
CA PHE A 38 35.06 18.28 1.42
C PHE A 38 35.54 17.66 0.11
N GLN A 39 36.28 16.56 0.17
CA GLN A 39 36.84 15.84 -1.00
C GLN A 39 37.57 16.79 -2.01
N GLY A 40 38.30 17.78 -1.52
CA GLY A 40 38.99 18.75 -2.34
C GLY A 40 38.20 20.01 -2.71
N MET A 41 36.89 20.00 -2.56
CA MET A 41 35.98 21.10 -2.81
C MET A 41 35.99 22.09 -1.63
N GLU A 42 36.03 23.38 -1.91
CA GLU A 42 35.92 24.45 -0.90
C GLU A 42 34.44 24.56 -0.44
N ILE A 43 34.22 24.69 0.87
CA ILE A 43 32.89 24.85 1.44
C ILE A 43 32.82 26.22 2.12
N ARG A 44 31.87 27.03 1.68
CA ARG A 44 31.51 28.29 2.33
C ARG A 44 30.13 28.20 2.96
N TYR A 45 30.02 28.83 4.12
CA TYR A 45 28.74 28.82 4.86
C TYR A 45 28.15 30.22 4.90
N VAL A 46 26.82 30.28 4.63
CA VAL A 46 26.01 31.47 4.84
C VAL A 46 25.02 31.16 5.95
N GLU A 47 25.01 31.99 6.99
CA GLU A 47 24.13 31.73 8.15
C GLU A 47 22.78 32.42 7.98
N SER A 48 21.70 31.66 8.11
CA SER A 48 20.33 32.15 8.17
C SER A 48 19.86 32.18 9.63
N GLU A 49 19.89 33.36 10.27
CA GLU A 49 19.39 33.53 11.64
C GLU A 49 17.86 33.40 11.72
N ARG A 50 17.16 33.60 10.61
CA ARG A 50 15.71 33.56 10.50
C ARG A 50 15.15 32.23 9.99
N TYR A 51 15.96 31.17 9.97
CA TYR A 51 15.57 29.87 9.42
C TYR A 51 14.21 29.33 9.94
N ALA A 52 13.84 29.63 11.17
CA ALA A 52 12.58 29.13 11.78
C ALA A 52 11.32 29.90 11.33
N THR A 53 11.47 31.04 10.65
CA THR A 53 10.37 31.94 10.24
C THR A 53 10.39 32.31 8.77
N THR A 54 11.30 31.73 7.99
CA THR A 54 11.47 31.96 6.55
C THR A 54 11.63 30.64 5.83
N ASN A 55 11.52 30.62 4.51
CA ASN A 55 11.71 29.43 3.70
C ASN A 55 12.95 29.53 2.80
N ASN A 56 13.13 28.57 1.87
CA ASN A 56 14.33 28.44 1.04
C ASN A 56 14.57 29.64 0.12
N ILE A 57 13.55 30.37 -0.31
CA ILE A 57 13.69 31.65 -1.06
C ILE A 57 14.54 32.66 -0.29
N TYR A 58 14.34 32.79 1.03
CA TYR A 58 15.13 33.70 1.85
C TYR A 58 16.56 33.19 2.05
N SER A 59 16.72 31.88 2.21
CA SER A 59 18.03 31.24 2.30
C SER A 59 18.85 31.49 1.02
N LEU A 60 18.24 31.35 -0.14
CA LEU A 60 18.90 31.61 -1.42
C LEU A 60 19.23 33.09 -1.60
N TRP A 61 18.36 33.98 -1.16
CA TRP A 61 18.60 35.42 -1.16
C TRP A 61 19.79 35.82 -0.28
N LEU A 62 19.99 35.20 0.87
CA LEU A 62 21.18 35.42 1.71
C LEU A 62 22.49 35.07 0.97
N ALA A 63 22.45 34.04 0.11
CA ALA A 63 23.57 33.60 -0.70
C ALA A 63 23.72 34.33 -2.04
N ARG A 64 22.88 35.36 -2.33
CA ARG A 64 22.77 36.00 -3.65
C ARG A 64 24.06 36.57 -4.23
N GLU A 65 25.01 36.95 -3.39
CA GLU A 65 26.32 37.46 -3.83
C GLU A 65 27.17 36.39 -4.57
N HIS A 66 26.80 35.11 -4.39
CA HIS A 66 27.43 33.96 -5.03
C HIS A 66 26.66 33.51 -6.30
N LEU A 67 25.51 34.13 -6.63
CA LEU A 67 24.68 33.80 -7.79
C LEU A 67 25.07 34.63 -9.03
N ASN A 68 26.34 34.72 -9.36
CA ASN A 68 26.84 35.55 -10.45
C ASN A 68 27.58 34.77 -11.57
N GLU A 69 27.65 33.47 -11.46
CA GLU A 69 28.20 32.52 -12.44
C GLU A 69 27.29 31.32 -12.60
N ASP A 70 27.63 30.36 -13.47
CA ASP A 70 26.87 29.13 -13.63
C ASP A 70 26.86 28.32 -12.33
N ILE A 71 25.68 27.90 -11.89
CA ILE A 71 25.52 27.15 -10.64
C ILE A 71 24.76 25.84 -10.83
N LEU A 72 24.98 24.92 -9.90
CA LEU A 72 24.06 23.85 -9.55
C LEU A 72 23.36 24.25 -8.25
N LEU A 73 22.03 24.40 -8.31
CA LEU A 73 21.20 24.68 -7.15
C LEU A 73 20.50 23.39 -6.72
N LEU A 74 20.67 23.02 -5.44
CA LEU A 74 20.13 21.79 -4.86
C LEU A 74 19.43 22.11 -3.54
N GLU A 75 18.31 21.43 -3.27
CA GLU A 75 17.76 21.36 -1.93
C GLU A 75 18.54 20.34 -1.09
N ALA A 76 18.72 20.63 0.21
CA ALA A 76 19.64 19.89 1.07
C ALA A 76 19.10 18.54 1.58
N ASP A 77 17.82 18.27 1.36
CA ASP A 77 17.06 17.07 1.74
C ASP A 77 17.00 15.99 0.64
N MET A 78 17.63 16.25 -0.50
CA MET A 78 17.66 15.33 -1.64
C MET A 78 18.72 14.24 -1.48
N PHE A 79 18.30 12.98 -1.55
CA PHE A 79 19.18 11.81 -1.65
C PHE A 79 19.04 11.17 -3.03
N PHE A 80 20.14 11.03 -3.78
CA PHE A 80 20.09 10.65 -5.20
C PHE A 80 21.37 9.92 -5.65
N GLU A 81 21.34 9.35 -6.88
CA GLU A 81 22.50 8.72 -7.52
C GLU A 81 23.33 9.75 -8.31
N GLN A 82 24.62 9.44 -8.49
CA GLN A 82 25.57 10.27 -9.26
C GLN A 82 25.04 10.62 -10.66
N GLU A 83 24.43 9.67 -11.32
CA GLU A 83 23.85 9.80 -12.67
C GLU A 83 22.95 11.04 -12.82
N LEU A 84 22.26 11.45 -11.75
CA LEU A 84 21.36 12.60 -11.78
C LEU A 84 22.14 13.92 -12.00
N ILE A 85 23.24 14.13 -11.27
CA ILE A 85 24.14 15.28 -11.47
C ILE A 85 24.81 15.20 -12.84
N ASP A 86 25.27 14.04 -13.26
CA ASP A 86 25.98 13.86 -14.54
C ASP A 86 25.06 14.22 -15.72
N ARG A 87 23.79 13.83 -15.67
CA ARG A 87 22.78 14.22 -16.67
C ARG A 87 22.55 15.73 -16.69
N LEU A 88 22.37 16.32 -15.50
CA LEU A 88 22.10 17.74 -15.39
C LEU A 88 23.28 18.58 -15.92
N VAL A 89 24.51 18.17 -15.62
CA VAL A 89 25.74 18.85 -16.08
C VAL A 89 25.95 18.68 -17.59
N SER A 90 25.66 17.50 -18.14
CA SER A 90 25.86 17.18 -19.57
C SER A 90 24.72 17.64 -20.49
N ALA A 91 23.56 18.03 -19.94
CA ALA A 91 22.41 18.46 -20.71
C ALA A 91 22.71 19.71 -21.56
N LYS A 92 22.08 19.80 -22.72
CA LYS A 92 22.21 20.96 -23.64
C LYS A 92 21.34 22.13 -23.16
N GLY A 93 21.84 23.34 -23.32
CA GLY A 93 21.17 24.58 -22.88
C GLY A 93 21.75 25.08 -21.56
N GLU A 94 21.48 26.33 -21.21
CA GLU A 94 22.08 26.99 -20.03
C GLU A 94 21.32 26.68 -18.74
N ASN A 95 19.98 26.64 -18.82
CA ASN A 95 19.13 26.46 -17.65
C ASN A 95 18.38 25.13 -17.74
N GLN A 96 18.64 24.26 -16.80
CA GLN A 96 18.14 22.89 -16.77
C GLN A 96 17.47 22.60 -15.43
N VAL A 97 16.34 21.94 -15.48
CA VAL A 97 15.58 21.48 -14.29
C VAL A 97 15.46 19.97 -14.33
N ALA A 98 15.94 19.29 -13.32
CA ALA A 98 15.74 17.86 -13.18
C ALA A 98 14.26 17.56 -12.88
N VAL A 99 13.63 16.67 -13.65
CA VAL A 99 12.23 16.30 -13.51
C VAL A 99 12.04 14.79 -13.62
N ALA A 100 10.96 14.28 -13.05
CA ALA A 100 10.55 12.89 -13.18
C ALA A 100 9.03 12.77 -13.32
N ARG A 101 8.53 11.63 -13.81
CA ARG A 101 7.09 11.39 -13.88
C ARG A 101 6.47 11.44 -12.50
N HIS A 102 5.39 12.20 -12.36
CA HIS A 102 4.67 12.31 -11.10
C HIS A 102 4.12 10.95 -10.65
N GLN A 103 4.30 10.63 -9.38
CA GLN A 103 3.73 9.46 -8.72
C GLN A 103 2.75 9.90 -7.62
N PRO A 104 1.72 9.11 -7.29
CA PRO A 104 0.65 9.51 -6.36
C PRO A 104 1.10 9.93 -4.95
N TRP A 105 2.28 9.50 -4.53
CA TRP A 105 2.85 9.86 -3.20
C TRP A 105 3.75 11.10 -3.23
N MET A 106 4.07 11.62 -4.41
CA MET A 106 4.92 12.80 -4.54
C MET A 106 4.13 14.08 -4.26
N ILE A 107 4.73 14.95 -3.48
CA ILE A 107 4.21 16.28 -3.14
C ILE A 107 5.21 17.31 -3.66
N GLY A 108 4.78 18.53 -3.92
CA GLY A 108 5.64 19.65 -4.32
C GLY A 108 5.36 20.16 -5.71
N THR A 109 6.27 20.96 -6.25
CA THR A 109 6.14 21.63 -7.54
C THR A 109 6.15 20.65 -8.70
N VAL A 110 5.27 20.87 -9.68
CA VAL A 110 5.26 20.12 -10.95
C VAL A 110 5.51 21.04 -12.14
N ALA A 111 6.14 20.51 -13.18
CA ALA A 111 6.42 21.18 -14.42
C ALA A 111 5.46 20.75 -15.52
N ARG A 112 4.98 21.69 -16.33
CA ARG A 112 4.39 21.44 -17.66
C ARG A 112 5.44 21.69 -18.71
N VAL A 113 5.60 20.76 -19.65
CA VAL A 113 6.64 20.82 -20.68
C VAL A 113 6.03 20.71 -22.07
N ASP A 114 6.62 21.43 -23.03
CA ASP A 114 6.25 21.31 -24.44
C ASP A 114 6.86 20.05 -25.09
N GLU A 115 6.54 19.83 -26.36
CA GLU A 115 7.08 18.69 -27.13
C GLU A 115 8.60 18.73 -27.32
N GLN A 116 9.23 19.89 -27.15
CA GLN A 116 10.68 20.10 -27.25
C GLN A 116 11.39 19.93 -25.88
N GLY A 117 10.64 19.71 -24.80
CA GLY A 117 11.16 19.57 -23.44
C GLY A 117 11.41 20.91 -22.72
N ARG A 118 10.90 22.03 -23.22
CA ARG A 118 10.96 23.33 -22.53
C ARG A 118 9.86 23.42 -21.49
N ILE A 119 10.18 24.02 -20.36
CA ILE A 119 9.23 24.21 -19.27
C ILE A 119 8.36 25.43 -19.58
N GLU A 120 7.07 25.20 -19.80
CA GLU A 120 6.07 26.23 -20.04
C GLU A 120 5.55 26.84 -18.73
N ALA A 121 5.46 26.02 -17.69
CA ALA A 121 4.99 26.44 -16.37
C ALA A 121 5.53 25.55 -15.26
N LEU A 122 5.82 26.14 -14.12
CA LEU A 122 5.99 25.46 -12.84
C LEU A 122 4.76 25.76 -11.98
N VAL A 123 4.11 24.73 -11.46
CA VAL A 123 2.91 24.86 -10.61
C VAL A 123 3.25 24.39 -9.21
N GLU A 124 3.29 25.33 -8.28
CA GLU A 124 3.59 25.03 -6.87
C GLU A 124 2.47 24.23 -6.20
N SER A 125 2.81 23.47 -5.16
CA SER A 125 1.86 22.64 -4.41
C SER A 125 0.63 23.42 -3.91
N ARG A 126 0.79 24.68 -3.50
CA ARG A 126 -0.29 25.56 -3.02
C ARG A 126 -1.31 25.92 -4.12
N ASP A 127 -0.90 25.88 -5.39
CA ASP A 127 -1.73 26.21 -6.56
C ASP A 127 -2.34 24.95 -7.20
N GLN A 128 -2.03 23.77 -6.67
CA GLN A 128 -2.59 22.48 -7.07
C GLN A 128 -3.87 22.21 -6.24
N GLY A 129 -5.02 22.71 -6.68
CA GLY A 129 -6.30 22.45 -6.02
C GLY A 129 -6.70 20.96 -6.06
N ALA A 130 -7.80 20.62 -5.38
CA ALA A 130 -8.30 19.25 -5.28
C ALA A 130 -8.59 18.58 -6.65
N ASP A 131 -8.90 19.39 -7.65
CA ASP A 131 -9.20 18.95 -9.03
C ASP A 131 -7.97 19.06 -9.96
N PHE A 132 -6.76 19.23 -9.42
CA PHE A 132 -5.57 19.38 -10.23
C PHE A 132 -5.25 18.09 -11.00
N GLU A 133 -5.16 18.21 -12.32
CA GLU A 133 -4.82 17.10 -13.22
C GLU A 133 -3.30 16.95 -13.35
N TYR A 134 -2.77 15.88 -12.74
CA TYR A 134 -1.35 15.52 -12.83
C TYR A 134 -0.98 14.83 -14.14
N SER A 135 -1.96 14.45 -14.95
CA SER A 135 -1.73 13.85 -16.28
C SER A 135 -0.96 14.81 -17.17
N GLY A 136 0.18 14.36 -17.69
CA GLY A 136 1.05 15.19 -18.53
C GLY A 136 1.93 16.19 -17.77
N THR A 137 1.97 16.14 -16.42
CA THR A 137 2.92 16.91 -15.63
C THR A 137 4.11 16.05 -15.18
N LEU A 138 5.22 16.71 -14.88
CA LEU A 138 6.43 16.11 -14.34
C LEU A 138 6.72 16.72 -12.95
N LYS A 139 7.08 15.90 -11.96
CA LYS A 139 7.53 16.38 -10.64
C LYS A 139 8.94 16.97 -10.76
N THR A 140 9.19 18.16 -10.19
CA THR A 140 10.55 18.67 -10.04
C THR A 140 11.34 17.83 -9.05
N VAL A 141 12.61 17.57 -9.37
CA VAL A 141 13.51 16.79 -8.50
C VAL A 141 14.31 17.72 -7.57
N ASN A 142 14.00 19.01 -7.56
CA ASN A 142 14.62 20.05 -6.73
C ASN A 142 16.14 20.19 -6.96
N LEU A 143 16.60 19.86 -8.17
CA LEU A 143 17.95 20.06 -8.67
C LEU A 143 17.92 20.85 -9.97
N TYR A 144 18.71 21.92 -10.04
CA TYR A 144 18.71 22.87 -11.13
C TYR A 144 20.15 23.18 -11.57
N ARG A 145 20.37 23.37 -12.88
CA ARG A 145 21.54 24.04 -13.41
C ARG A 145 21.10 25.37 -14.00
N LEU A 146 21.64 26.46 -13.52
CA LEU A 146 21.25 27.81 -13.93
C LEU A 146 22.50 28.57 -14.40
N GLY A 147 22.40 29.19 -15.59
CA GLY A 147 23.47 29.95 -16.18
C GLY A 147 23.65 31.33 -15.54
N GLY A 148 24.87 31.83 -15.48
CA GLY A 148 25.19 33.12 -14.86
C GLY A 148 24.50 34.31 -15.50
N ASP A 149 24.25 34.28 -16.82
CA ASP A 149 23.52 35.34 -17.52
C ASP A 149 22.05 35.35 -17.14
N PHE A 150 21.42 34.19 -17.07
CA PHE A 150 20.04 34.04 -16.57
C PHE A 150 19.91 34.51 -15.13
N LEU A 151 20.85 34.12 -14.26
CA LEU A 151 20.84 34.55 -12.86
C LEU A 151 20.92 36.07 -12.74
N ARG A 152 21.84 36.73 -13.44
CA ARG A 152 22.03 38.19 -13.35
C ARG A 152 20.90 38.99 -13.97
N GLN A 153 20.39 38.55 -15.11
CA GLN A 153 19.42 39.34 -15.92
C GLN A 153 17.99 39.13 -15.45
N TRP A 154 17.64 37.93 -14.98
CA TRP A 154 16.26 37.54 -14.71
C TRP A 154 16.03 37.13 -13.26
N PHE A 155 16.78 36.15 -12.77
CA PHE A 155 16.49 35.50 -11.50
C PHE A 155 16.75 36.43 -10.30
N LEU A 156 17.92 37.06 -10.20
CA LEU A 156 18.26 37.91 -9.07
C LEU A 156 17.34 39.14 -8.94
N PRO A 157 17.01 39.87 -10.02
CA PRO A 157 16.07 40.99 -9.91
C PRO A 157 14.68 40.55 -9.41
N CYS A 158 14.19 39.39 -9.88
CA CYS A 158 12.91 38.84 -9.42
C CYS A 158 12.98 38.39 -7.96
N LEU A 159 14.05 37.70 -7.54
CA LEU A 159 14.32 37.30 -6.17
C LEU A 159 14.38 38.51 -5.22
N ASP A 160 15.12 39.57 -5.57
CA ASP A 160 15.18 40.80 -4.78
C ASP A 160 13.83 41.48 -4.64
N SER A 161 13.03 41.49 -5.71
CA SER A 161 11.67 42.03 -5.71
C SER A 161 10.74 41.24 -4.78
N ALA A 162 10.79 39.91 -4.84
CA ALA A 162 10.00 39.03 -3.98
C ALA A 162 10.32 39.25 -2.49
N ILE A 163 11.59 39.31 -2.13
CA ILE A 163 12.03 39.58 -0.75
C ILE A 163 11.64 40.98 -0.29
N ALA A 164 11.78 41.99 -1.15
CA ALA A 164 11.35 43.37 -0.84
C ALA A 164 9.83 43.47 -0.61
N ALA A 165 9.04 42.65 -1.31
CA ALA A 165 7.59 42.52 -1.12
C ALA A 165 7.22 41.77 0.19
N GLY A 166 8.18 41.18 0.88
CA GLY A 166 7.95 40.44 2.12
C GLY A 166 7.70 38.92 1.95
N ASN A 167 7.88 38.37 0.76
CA ASN A 167 7.62 36.97 0.43
C ASN A 167 8.74 36.04 0.95
N VAL A 168 9.15 36.20 2.21
CA VAL A 168 10.23 35.44 2.82
C VAL A 168 9.84 33.99 3.20
N GLY A 169 8.57 33.68 3.18
CA GLY A 169 8.00 32.36 3.50
C GLY A 169 7.74 31.48 2.27
N ASP A 170 8.01 31.99 1.05
CA ASP A 170 7.81 31.25 -0.18
C ASP A 170 8.98 30.30 -0.51
N TYR A 171 8.79 29.44 -1.48
CA TYR A 171 9.85 28.63 -2.09
C TYR A 171 10.52 29.40 -3.23
N HIS A 172 11.78 29.07 -3.54
CA HIS A 172 12.51 29.70 -4.64
C HIS A 172 11.92 29.36 -6.01
N GLU A 173 11.18 28.26 -6.13
CA GLU A 173 10.42 27.91 -7.33
C GLU A 173 9.35 28.95 -7.68
N ALA A 174 8.86 29.74 -6.73
CA ALA A 174 7.97 30.87 -7.02
C ALA A 174 8.62 31.87 -7.98
N VAL A 175 9.92 32.13 -7.81
CA VAL A 175 10.70 32.98 -8.71
C VAL A 175 10.84 32.36 -10.09
N LEU A 176 11.14 31.06 -10.16
CA LEU A 176 11.23 30.34 -11.43
C LEU A 176 9.86 30.26 -12.13
N SER A 177 8.79 30.07 -11.38
CA SER A 177 7.41 30.04 -11.90
C SER A 177 7.00 31.38 -12.52
N GLU A 178 7.36 32.51 -11.88
CA GLU A 178 7.10 33.86 -12.42
C GLU A 178 7.87 34.13 -13.69
N LEU A 179 9.06 33.55 -13.84
CA LEU A 179 9.92 33.71 -15.02
C LEU A 179 9.56 32.76 -16.17
N CYS A 180 8.91 31.63 -15.88
CA CYS A 180 8.49 30.70 -16.91
C CYS A 180 7.58 31.36 -17.95
N GLY A 181 7.85 31.09 -19.22
CA GLY A 181 7.04 31.63 -20.34
C GLY A 181 7.32 33.07 -20.69
N GLN A 182 8.26 33.77 -20.04
CA GLN A 182 8.69 35.10 -20.46
C GLN A 182 9.59 35.03 -21.69
N ASP A 183 9.43 35.99 -22.61
CA ASP A 183 10.28 36.08 -23.79
C ASP A 183 11.75 36.27 -23.38
N GLY A 184 12.61 35.39 -23.85
CA GLY A 184 14.06 35.41 -23.52
C GLY A 184 14.45 34.55 -22.32
N VAL A 185 13.51 33.91 -21.64
CA VAL A 185 13.79 32.89 -20.59
C VAL A 185 13.59 31.49 -21.19
N ASP A 186 14.66 30.69 -21.15
CA ASP A 186 14.63 29.30 -21.60
C ASP A 186 15.01 28.37 -20.42
N LEU A 187 14.03 27.62 -19.94
CA LEU A 187 14.18 26.57 -18.93
C LEU A 187 13.82 25.24 -19.58
N SER A 188 14.73 24.27 -19.53
CA SER A 188 14.53 22.95 -20.15
C SER A 188 14.52 21.85 -19.12
N ALA A 189 13.68 20.84 -19.35
CA ALA A 189 13.52 19.69 -18.48
C ALA A 189 14.55 18.59 -18.78
N VAL A 190 15.18 18.03 -17.74
CA VAL A 190 16.04 16.85 -17.80
C VAL A 190 15.31 15.69 -17.14
N LEU A 191 14.84 14.74 -17.93
CA LEU A 191 14.06 13.60 -17.42
C LEU A 191 14.96 12.60 -16.68
N CYS A 192 14.56 12.24 -15.43
CA CYS A 192 15.30 11.40 -14.49
C CYS A 192 14.46 10.22 -13.97
N ASP A 193 13.54 9.66 -14.76
CA ASP A 193 12.62 8.58 -14.36
C ASP A 193 13.33 7.27 -13.98
N ASP A 194 14.47 7.00 -14.59
CA ASP A 194 15.25 5.77 -14.43
C ASP A 194 16.41 5.94 -13.42
N VAL A 195 16.55 7.12 -12.81
CA VAL A 195 17.54 7.41 -11.77
C VAL A 195 16.87 7.37 -10.40
N ARG A 196 17.52 6.78 -9.41
CA ARG A 196 16.98 6.76 -8.05
C ARG A 196 17.24 8.10 -7.34
N TRP A 197 16.18 8.66 -6.82
CA TRP A 197 16.22 9.87 -6.01
C TRP A 197 15.02 9.88 -5.04
N ILE A 198 15.12 10.64 -3.96
CA ILE A 198 14.07 10.86 -3.00
C ILE A 198 14.33 12.14 -2.22
N GLU A 199 13.28 12.88 -1.92
CA GLU A 199 13.23 14.00 -0.97
C GLU A 199 12.95 13.44 0.43
N VAL A 200 13.69 13.86 1.45
CA VAL A 200 13.66 13.28 2.80
C VAL A 200 13.21 14.36 3.79
N ASP A 201 11.90 14.52 3.94
CA ASP A 201 11.28 15.51 4.84
C ASP A 201 11.10 15.00 6.26
N ASN A 202 10.97 13.69 6.42
CA ASN A 202 10.65 13.08 7.70
C ASN A 202 11.28 11.68 7.85
N GLN A 203 11.02 11.04 9.01
CA GLN A 203 11.58 9.72 9.32
C GLN A 203 11.06 8.61 8.38
N ASP A 204 9.85 8.75 7.87
CA ASP A 204 9.26 7.78 6.97
C ASP A 204 9.92 7.84 5.58
N ASP A 205 10.18 9.05 5.07
CA ASP A 205 10.95 9.24 3.82
C ASP A 205 12.38 8.70 3.94
N LEU A 206 13.03 8.88 5.10
CA LEU A 206 14.33 8.27 5.35
C LEU A 206 14.26 6.74 5.29
N THR A 207 13.15 6.18 5.73
CA THR A 207 12.86 4.76 5.68
C THR A 207 12.72 4.26 4.23
N VAL A 208 11.96 5.00 3.42
CA VAL A 208 11.84 4.73 1.97
C VAL A 208 13.18 4.92 1.25
N ALA A 209 13.97 5.95 1.63
CA ALA A 209 15.32 6.15 1.10
C ALA A 209 16.23 4.95 1.35
N ASN A 210 16.22 4.43 2.58
CA ASN A 210 17.01 3.24 2.92
C ASN A 210 16.61 2.02 2.07
N TYR A 211 15.31 1.83 1.82
CA TYR A 211 14.83 0.79 0.91
C TYR A 211 15.28 1.04 -0.54
N LEU A 212 15.05 2.26 -1.05
CA LEU A 212 15.32 2.60 -2.45
C LEU A 212 16.78 2.41 -2.84
N PHE A 213 17.72 2.72 -1.93
CA PHE A 213 19.17 2.61 -2.14
C PHE A 213 19.79 1.31 -1.61
N ALA A 214 18.98 0.42 -1.03
CA ALA A 214 19.44 -0.91 -0.62
C ALA A 214 19.66 -1.84 -1.82
N ASN A 215 20.41 -2.92 -1.61
CA ASN A 215 20.43 -4.03 -2.55
C ASN A 215 19.15 -4.87 -2.46
N GLN A 216 18.89 -5.73 -3.43
CA GLN A 216 17.64 -6.50 -3.51
C GLN A 216 17.40 -7.42 -2.31
N GLU A 217 18.44 -8.00 -1.71
CA GLU A 217 18.32 -8.81 -0.49
C GLU A 217 17.80 -7.97 0.68
N GLN A 218 18.40 -6.81 0.91
CA GLN A 218 18.00 -5.89 1.96
C GLN A 218 16.58 -5.34 1.72
N ARG A 219 16.21 -5.09 0.44
CA ARG A 219 14.83 -4.71 0.08
C ARG A 219 13.83 -5.78 0.43
N TYR A 220 14.14 -7.05 0.12
CA TYR A 220 13.29 -8.17 0.48
C TYR A 220 13.13 -8.30 1.98
N GLU A 221 14.21 -8.24 2.73
CA GLU A 221 14.22 -8.29 4.19
C GLU A 221 13.36 -7.18 4.80
N TYR A 222 13.46 -5.97 4.21
CA TYR A 222 12.67 -4.82 4.60
C TYR A 222 11.17 -5.03 4.37
N ILE A 223 10.78 -5.37 3.14
CA ILE A 223 9.37 -5.59 2.77
C ILE A 223 8.75 -6.78 3.52
N SER A 224 9.51 -7.84 3.78
CA SER A 224 9.01 -9.03 4.49
C SER A 224 8.59 -8.72 5.93
N ASN A 225 9.13 -7.67 6.55
CA ASN A 225 8.78 -7.22 7.91
C ASN A 225 7.64 -6.19 7.95
N LEU A 226 7.21 -5.66 6.78
CA LEU A 226 6.07 -4.74 6.71
C LEU A 226 4.73 -5.50 6.71
N HIS A 227 3.69 -4.85 7.24
CA HIS A 227 2.33 -5.36 7.27
C HIS A 227 1.34 -4.48 6.47
N GLY A 228 1.82 -3.79 5.46
CA GLY A 228 1.09 -2.83 4.63
C GLY A 228 1.99 -1.68 4.18
N ASP A 229 1.40 -0.56 3.75
CA ASP A 229 2.11 0.63 3.25
C ASP A 229 2.91 0.37 1.95
N TYR A 230 2.53 -0.65 1.20
CA TYR A 230 3.26 -1.07 0.01
C TYR A 230 3.16 -0.09 -1.16
N TRP A 231 2.23 0.84 -1.12
CA TRP A 231 1.98 1.83 -2.19
C TRP A 231 3.16 2.81 -2.41
N ARG A 232 4.04 2.95 -1.42
CA ARG A 232 5.27 3.76 -1.52
C ARG A 232 6.46 3.01 -2.11
N TYR A 233 6.34 1.68 -2.28
CA TYR A 233 7.42 0.81 -2.71
C TYR A 233 7.11 0.24 -4.09
N ASN A 234 8.03 0.36 -5.02
CA ASN A 234 7.82 -0.10 -6.40
C ASN A 234 8.09 -1.60 -6.53
N PHE A 235 7.07 -2.42 -6.33
CA PHE A 235 7.07 -3.86 -6.61
C PHE A 235 5.66 -4.37 -6.94
N ALA A 236 5.57 -5.53 -7.61
CA ALA A 236 4.29 -6.17 -7.89
C ALA A 236 3.82 -6.99 -6.67
N ASP A 237 2.76 -6.51 -5.98
CA ASP A 237 2.24 -7.14 -4.78
C ASP A 237 1.18 -8.19 -5.09
N HIS A 238 1.55 -9.48 -5.10
CA HIS A 238 0.64 -10.63 -5.14
C HIS A 238 0.40 -11.26 -3.74
N SER A 239 0.69 -10.52 -2.67
CA SER A 239 0.53 -10.98 -1.28
C SER A 239 -0.75 -10.49 -0.61
N LEU A 240 -1.17 -9.23 -0.84
CA LEU A 240 -2.39 -8.65 -0.31
C LEU A 240 -3.60 -8.98 -1.18
N LEU A 241 -4.76 -9.18 -0.51
CA LEU A 241 -5.97 -9.73 -1.12
C LEU A 241 -7.06 -8.65 -1.17
N TYR A 242 -7.14 -7.88 -2.25
CA TYR A 242 -8.15 -6.85 -2.43
C TYR A 242 -8.62 -6.75 -3.87
N ASN A 243 -9.81 -6.19 -4.06
CA ASN A 243 -10.42 -5.94 -5.37
C ASN A 243 -9.74 -4.73 -6.02
N LEU A 244 -9.07 -4.93 -7.15
CA LEU A 244 -8.39 -3.87 -7.91
C LEU A 244 -9.34 -3.06 -8.82
N HIS A 245 -10.57 -3.56 -9.02
CA HIS A 245 -11.55 -2.96 -9.92
C HIS A 245 -12.59 -2.11 -9.18
N PHE A 246 -12.43 -1.93 -7.86
CA PHE A 246 -13.28 -1.11 -7.02
C PHE A 246 -12.44 -0.47 -5.90
N PRO A 247 -12.74 0.75 -5.42
CA PRO A 247 -13.86 1.63 -5.79
C PRO A 247 -13.65 2.35 -7.13
N PRO A 248 -14.74 2.77 -7.83
CA PRO A 248 -14.63 3.60 -9.02
C PRO A 248 -14.19 5.03 -8.67
N LYS A 249 -13.51 5.71 -9.60
CA LYS A 249 -13.01 7.09 -9.40
C LYS A 249 -14.10 8.04 -8.89
N ALA A 250 -15.30 7.98 -9.44
CA ALA A 250 -16.42 8.84 -9.02
C ALA A 250 -16.76 8.71 -7.53
N LEU A 251 -16.66 7.50 -6.95
CA LEU A 251 -16.87 7.30 -5.51
C LEU A 251 -15.74 7.93 -4.68
N LEU A 252 -14.51 7.85 -5.16
CA LEU A 252 -13.35 8.48 -4.50
C LEU A 252 -13.45 10.01 -4.58
N ASP A 253 -13.86 10.55 -5.72
CA ASP A 253 -14.07 11.99 -5.93
C ASP A 253 -15.18 12.52 -5.00
N ASP A 254 -16.30 11.77 -4.86
CA ASP A 254 -17.37 12.09 -3.92
C ASP A 254 -16.86 12.13 -2.44
N ILE A 255 -15.98 11.23 -2.05
CA ILE A 255 -15.36 11.24 -0.71
C ILE A 255 -14.43 12.45 -0.58
N ALA A 256 -13.59 12.70 -1.56
CA ALA A 256 -12.62 13.79 -1.58
C ALA A 256 -13.29 15.17 -1.47
N ALA A 257 -14.45 15.36 -2.12
CA ALA A 257 -15.25 16.58 -2.04
C ALA A 257 -15.71 16.92 -0.61
N HIS A 258 -15.72 15.96 0.30
CA HIS A 258 -16.12 16.13 1.70
C HIS A 258 -14.92 16.14 2.67
N LEU A 259 -13.67 16.14 2.18
CA LEU A 259 -12.45 15.99 2.97
C LEU A 259 -12.42 16.88 4.22
N GLY A 260 -12.70 18.17 4.08
CA GLY A 260 -12.69 19.12 5.20
C GLY A 260 -13.68 18.72 6.31
N ASN A 261 -14.91 18.30 5.94
CA ASN A 261 -15.91 17.86 6.91
C ASN A 261 -15.50 16.54 7.59
N LEU A 262 -14.92 15.61 6.84
CA LEU A 262 -14.53 14.28 7.34
C LEU A 262 -13.35 14.36 8.32
N VAL A 263 -12.47 15.35 8.16
CA VAL A 263 -11.33 15.58 9.05
C VAL A 263 -11.75 16.34 10.33
N LEU A 264 -12.66 17.31 10.21
CA LEU A 264 -12.99 18.23 11.30
C LEU A 264 -14.09 17.71 12.26
N ASN A 265 -14.92 16.76 11.83
CA ASN A 265 -16.08 16.32 12.59
C ASN A 265 -15.94 14.87 13.07
N TYR A 266 -16.46 14.60 14.28
CA TYR A 266 -16.58 13.24 14.76
C TYR A 266 -17.56 12.43 13.91
N PRO A 267 -17.27 11.14 13.65
CA PRO A 267 -18.20 10.26 12.95
C PRO A 267 -19.42 9.92 13.79
N SER A 268 -20.41 9.29 13.14
CA SER A 268 -21.62 8.82 13.79
C SER A 268 -21.39 7.60 14.70
N GLY A 269 -22.32 7.39 15.66
CA GLY A 269 -22.32 6.20 16.49
C GLY A 269 -22.90 4.95 15.79
N GLN A 270 -22.81 3.79 16.47
CA GLN A 270 -23.18 2.47 15.95
C GLN A 270 -24.61 2.41 15.36
N ASN A 271 -25.59 3.10 15.93
CA ASN A 271 -26.98 3.07 15.43
C ASN A 271 -27.08 3.60 13.99
N ILE A 272 -26.38 4.69 13.67
CA ILE A 272 -26.37 5.25 12.31
C ILE A 272 -25.55 4.34 11.39
N LEU A 273 -24.38 3.89 11.84
CA LEU A 273 -23.49 3.02 11.06
C LEU A 273 -24.18 1.68 10.72
N ALA A 274 -24.89 1.07 11.68
CA ALA A 274 -25.66 -0.16 11.44
C ALA A 274 -26.81 0.07 10.43
N GLY A 275 -27.46 1.24 10.47
CA GLY A 275 -28.48 1.61 9.48
C GLY A 275 -27.91 1.76 8.06
N LEU A 276 -26.75 2.41 7.94
CA LEU A 276 -26.06 2.56 6.65
C LEU A 276 -25.57 1.20 6.11
N MET A 277 -25.00 0.38 6.98
CA MET A 277 -24.56 -0.97 6.63
C MET A 277 -25.78 -1.84 6.24
N GLY A 278 -26.87 -1.79 7.01
CA GLY A 278 -28.11 -2.51 6.71
C GLY A 278 -28.67 -2.15 5.34
N THR A 279 -28.63 -0.86 4.98
CA THR A 279 -28.99 -0.41 3.62
C THR A 279 -28.07 -1.03 2.56
N LEU A 280 -26.76 -1.15 2.83
CA LEU A 280 -25.81 -1.71 1.88
C LEU A 280 -26.01 -3.21 1.65
N ILE A 281 -26.27 -3.98 2.73
CA ILE A 281 -26.31 -5.45 2.71
C ILE A 281 -27.74 -6.03 2.76
N ASP A 282 -28.76 -5.17 2.78
CA ASP A 282 -30.19 -5.53 2.86
C ASP A 282 -30.52 -6.38 4.12
N GLN A 283 -30.14 -5.84 5.29
CA GLN A 283 -30.36 -6.46 6.59
C GLN A 283 -30.85 -5.45 7.64
N ALA A 284 -31.57 -5.93 8.66
CA ALA A 284 -32.08 -5.10 9.74
C ALA A 284 -30.91 -4.56 10.63
N PRO A 285 -30.90 -3.26 10.96
CA PRO A 285 -29.79 -2.63 11.68
C PRO A 285 -29.50 -3.23 13.07
N GLU A 286 -30.53 -3.70 13.76
CA GLU A 286 -30.39 -4.31 15.10
C GLU A 286 -29.51 -5.57 15.11
N ARG A 287 -29.42 -6.26 13.98
CA ARG A 287 -28.60 -7.46 13.79
C ARG A 287 -27.14 -7.15 13.47
N ILE A 288 -26.80 -5.88 13.23
CA ILE A 288 -25.50 -5.47 12.68
C ILE A 288 -24.66 -4.76 13.73
N VAL A 289 -23.38 -5.14 13.80
CA VAL A 289 -22.35 -4.40 14.51
C VAL A 289 -21.25 -4.02 13.53
N VAL A 290 -20.93 -2.73 13.42
CA VAL A 290 -19.92 -2.23 12.49
C VAL A 290 -18.59 -2.08 13.20
N GLY A 291 -17.54 -2.73 12.68
CA GLY A 291 -16.20 -2.74 13.27
C GLY A 291 -15.16 -2.01 12.43
N ASN A 292 -14.10 -1.55 13.07
CA ASN A 292 -12.90 -1.01 12.45
C ASN A 292 -12.10 -2.16 11.79
N GLY A 293 -12.63 -2.65 10.69
CA GLY A 293 -12.28 -3.92 10.07
C GLY A 293 -12.81 -5.14 10.84
N ALA A 294 -12.84 -6.30 10.19
CA ALA A 294 -13.19 -7.56 10.85
C ALA A 294 -12.26 -7.90 12.02
N SER A 295 -11.01 -7.42 11.99
CA SER A 295 -10.01 -7.68 13.04
C SER A 295 -10.43 -7.12 14.40
N GLU A 296 -11.10 -5.96 14.47
CA GLU A 296 -11.64 -5.43 15.72
C GLU A 296 -12.70 -6.37 16.28
N LEU A 297 -13.66 -6.79 15.45
CA LEU A 297 -14.73 -7.71 15.84
C LEU A 297 -14.19 -9.05 16.31
N ILE A 298 -13.23 -9.62 15.61
CA ILE A 298 -12.53 -10.86 16.00
C ILE A 298 -11.89 -10.71 17.38
N LYS A 299 -11.18 -9.60 17.64
CA LYS A 299 -10.53 -9.35 18.94
C LYS A 299 -11.56 -9.11 20.06
N VAL A 300 -12.65 -8.41 19.79
CA VAL A 300 -13.73 -8.19 20.76
C VAL A 300 -14.38 -9.52 21.14
N ILE A 301 -14.73 -10.34 20.17
CA ILE A 301 -15.30 -11.69 20.40
C ILE A 301 -14.33 -12.54 21.23
N GLY A 302 -13.07 -12.59 20.87
CA GLY A 302 -12.07 -13.38 21.56
C GLY A 302 -11.85 -12.95 23.02
N ARG A 303 -11.82 -11.63 23.32
CA ARG A 303 -11.66 -11.10 24.68
C ARG A 303 -12.86 -11.39 25.56
N ARG A 304 -14.08 -11.24 25.00
CA ARG A 304 -15.32 -11.37 25.77
C ARG A 304 -15.65 -12.81 26.10
N LEU A 305 -15.47 -13.69 25.12
CA LEU A 305 -16.06 -15.02 25.25
C LEU A 305 -15.25 -15.94 26.16
N LYS A 306 -13.92 -15.77 26.32
CA LYS A 306 -13.04 -16.65 27.12
C LYS A 306 -13.47 -18.13 27.06
N ARG A 307 -13.92 -18.58 25.87
CA ARG A 307 -14.55 -19.85 25.61
C ARG A 307 -13.70 -20.66 24.67
N ARG A 308 -13.90 -21.95 24.63
CA ARG A 308 -13.18 -22.83 23.73
C ARG A 308 -13.58 -22.59 22.30
N LEU A 309 -12.60 -22.16 21.50
CA LEU A 309 -12.76 -21.80 20.10
C LEU A 309 -12.18 -22.91 19.21
N MET A 310 -13.00 -23.55 18.39
CA MET A 310 -12.52 -24.46 17.36
C MET A 310 -12.42 -23.76 16.00
N VAL A 311 -11.29 -23.91 15.34
CA VAL A 311 -10.99 -23.28 14.04
C VAL A 311 -10.60 -24.35 13.02
N ALA A 312 -11.20 -24.30 11.82
CA ALA A 312 -10.73 -25.10 10.68
C ALA A 312 -9.41 -24.56 10.18
N VAL A 313 -8.34 -25.37 10.15
CA VAL A 313 -6.98 -24.97 9.74
C VAL A 313 -6.50 -25.77 8.50
N PRO A 314 -5.67 -25.20 7.61
CA PRO A 314 -5.04 -23.88 7.70
C PRO A 314 -6.06 -22.74 7.59
N SER A 315 -5.80 -21.64 8.31
CA SER A 315 -6.75 -20.55 8.49
C SER A 315 -6.09 -19.17 8.47
N PHE A 316 -6.92 -18.13 8.60
CA PHE A 316 -6.45 -16.78 8.90
C PHE A 316 -6.07 -16.67 10.37
N ASN A 317 -4.80 -16.37 10.65
CA ASN A 317 -4.22 -16.46 12.01
C ASN A 317 -4.90 -15.58 13.05
N GLU A 318 -5.62 -14.50 12.65
CA GLU A 318 -6.30 -13.63 13.61
C GLU A 318 -7.37 -14.37 14.43
N TRP A 319 -8.00 -15.41 13.88
CA TRP A 319 -8.92 -16.24 14.62
C TRP A 319 -8.20 -17.09 15.68
N VAL A 320 -7.10 -17.71 15.31
CA VAL A 320 -6.26 -18.50 16.24
C VAL A 320 -5.65 -17.59 17.33
N ASN A 321 -5.27 -16.35 16.94
CA ASN A 321 -4.67 -15.39 17.87
C ASN A 321 -5.70 -14.53 18.62
N ALA A 322 -7.00 -14.78 18.46
CA ALA A 322 -8.05 -13.99 19.12
C ALA A 322 -8.20 -14.32 20.60
N VAL A 323 -7.94 -15.56 20.97
CA VAL A 323 -8.01 -16.10 22.35
C VAL A 323 -6.66 -16.68 22.78
N PRO A 324 -6.42 -16.87 24.10
CA PRO A 324 -5.24 -17.60 24.56
C PRO A 324 -5.16 -19.01 23.99
N GLU A 325 -3.95 -19.52 23.76
CA GLU A 325 -3.68 -20.81 23.11
C GLU A 325 -4.43 -21.99 23.74
N GLU A 326 -4.58 -21.98 25.06
CA GLU A 326 -5.28 -23.03 25.83
C GLU A 326 -6.78 -23.14 25.51
N TYR A 327 -7.36 -22.09 24.87
CA TYR A 327 -8.77 -22.08 24.43
C TYR A 327 -8.95 -22.36 22.95
N VAL A 328 -7.85 -22.50 22.18
CA VAL A 328 -7.91 -22.80 20.75
C VAL A 328 -7.86 -24.30 20.52
N VAL A 329 -8.77 -24.81 19.70
CA VAL A 329 -8.72 -26.16 19.14
C VAL A 329 -8.69 -26.07 17.63
N GLU A 330 -7.73 -26.71 17.00
CA GLU A 330 -7.58 -26.72 15.55
C GLU A 330 -8.14 -28.02 14.97
N SER A 331 -9.03 -27.91 13.97
CA SER A 331 -9.51 -29.04 13.17
C SER A 331 -8.92 -28.96 11.77
N ALA A 332 -8.14 -29.98 11.38
CA ALA A 332 -7.36 -29.93 10.16
C ALA A 332 -8.20 -30.15 8.89
N LEU A 333 -8.01 -29.25 7.92
CA LEU A 333 -8.42 -29.47 6.52
C LEU A 333 -7.30 -30.24 5.81
N GLU A 334 -7.54 -31.48 5.48
CA GLU A 334 -6.50 -32.38 5.01
C GLU A 334 -6.16 -32.21 3.50
N PRO A 335 -4.87 -32.16 3.16
CA PRO A 335 -4.47 -32.21 1.76
C PRO A 335 -4.79 -33.59 1.15
N PRO A 336 -4.96 -33.72 -0.18
CA PRO A 336 -4.84 -32.65 -1.15
C PRO A 336 -6.13 -31.84 -1.34
N SER A 337 -7.25 -32.24 -0.76
CA SER A 337 -8.55 -31.60 -1.03
C SER A 337 -8.76 -30.31 -0.25
N PHE A 338 -8.27 -30.20 0.98
CA PHE A 338 -8.53 -29.13 1.94
C PHE A 338 -10.01 -28.80 2.13
N GLN A 339 -10.88 -29.74 1.83
CA GLN A 339 -12.32 -29.58 1.99
C GLN A 339 -12.74 -29.80 3.44
N LEU A 340 -13.74 -29.06 3.89
CA LEU A 340 -14.36 -29.24 5.19
C LEU A 340 -15.24 -30.51 5.17
N ASP A 341 -14.89 -31.51 5.99
CA ASP A 341 -15.77 -32.61 6.34
C ASP A 341 -16.66 -32.17 7.52
N VAL A 342 -17.92 -31.86 7.22
CA VAL A 342 -18.86 -31.33 8.20
C VAL A 342 -19.09 -32.29 9.36
N ASP A 343 -19.24 -33.60 9.08
CA ASP A 343 -19.53 -34.58 10.14
C ASP A 343 -18.33 -34.78 11.07
N ARG A 344 -17.12 -34.77 10.51
CA ARG A 344 -15.88 -34.78 11.30
C ARG A 344 -15.77 -33.50 12.12
N PHE A 345 -15.96 -32.35 11.53
CA PHE A 345 -15.84 -31.06 12.18
C PHE A 345 -16.81 -30.90 13.36
N VAL A 346 -18.06 -31.34 13.19
CA VAL A 346 -19.07 -31.34 14.25
C VAL A 346 -18.70 -32.31 15.39
N ARG A 347 -18.18 -33.51 15.07
CA ARG A 347 -17.68 -34.43 16.07
C ARG A 347 -16.52 -33.83 16.88
N ASP A 348 -15.52 -33.28 16.16
CA ASP A 348 -14.34 -32.65 16.78
C ASP A 348 -14.76 -31.51 17.72
N ALA A 349 -15.75 -30.69 17.31
CA ALA A 349 -16.30 -29.60 18.10
C ALA A 349 -16.99 -30.11 19.39
N SER A 350 -17.78 -31.14 19.24
CA SER A 350 -18.47 -31.76 20.38
C SER A 350 -17.50 -32.42 21.35
N ASP A 351 -16.54 -33.22 20.86
CA ASP A 351 -15.60 -34.00 21.66
C ASP A 351 -14.63 -33.10 22.43
N CYS A 352 -14.22 -31.96 21.83
CA CYS A 352 -13.39 -31.01 22.54
C CYS A 352 -14.17 -30.05 23.45
N GLY A 353 -15.50 -30.08 23.45
CA GLY A 353 -16.35 -29.17 24.21
C GLY A 353 -16.19 -27.71 23.73
N ALA A 354 -16.18 -27.49 22.44
CA ALA A 354 -16.14 -26.15 21.87
C ALA A 354 -17.44 -25.37 22.16
N ASP A 355 -17.29 -24.11 22.55
CA ASP A 355 -18.41 -23.19 22.66
C ASP A 355 -18.67 -22.48 21.34
N ILE A 356 -17.61 -22.32 20.52
CA ILE A 356 -17.62 -21.60 19.26
C ILE A 356 -16.85 -22.41 18.22
N ALA A 357 -17.44 -22.53 17.04
CA ALA A 357 -16.81 -23.07 15.84
C ALA A 357 -16.62 -21.97 14.81
N VAL A 358 -15.45 -21.87 14.17
CA VAL A 358 -15.14 -20.86 13.15
C VAL A 358 -14.79 -21.53 11.84
N VAL A 359 -15.45 -21.08 10.78
CA VAL A 359 -15.18 -21.44 9.38
C VAL A 359 -15.02 -20.18 8.54
N ILE A 360 -13.94 -20.09 7.79
CA ILE A 360 -13.72 -19.03 6.81
C ILE A 360 -14.21 -19.53 5.46
N ASN A 361 -15.11 -18.79 4.83
CA ASN A 361 -15.77 -19.23 3.59
C ASN A 361 -15.87 -18.11 2.53
N PRO A 362 -15.13 -18.17 1.43
CA PRO A 362 -14.02 -19.10 1.08
C PRO A 362 -12.82 -19.00 2.03
N ASN A 363 -12.16 -20.13 2.26
CA ASN A 363 -11.07 -20.23 3.22
C ASN A 363 -9.77 -19.54 2.74
N ASN A 364 -9.01 -19.00 3.67
CA ASN A 364 -7.68 -18.44 3.45
C ASN A 364 -6.64 -19.23 4.28
N PRO A 365 -5.67 -19.95 3.68
CA PRO A 365 -5.11 -19.70 2.35
C PRO A 365 -5.61 -20.61 1.22
N THR A 366 -6.55 -21.52 1.44
CA THR A 366 -6.89 -22.55 0.44
C THR A 366 -7.71 -22.02 -0.74
N SER A 367 -8.40 -20.88 -0.57
CA SER A 367 -9.32 -20.28 -1.54
C SER A 367 -10.58 -21.11 -1.82
N LEU A 368 -10.83 -22.18 -1.09
CA LEU A 368 -11.93 -23.10 -1.32
C LEU A 368 -13.18 -22.66 -0.56
N ALA A 369 -14.32 -22.67 -1.22
CA ALA A 369 -15.61 -22.42 -0.61
C ALA A 369 -16.29 -23.72 -0.14
N VAL A 370 -16.95 -23.64 1.01
CA VAL A 370 -17.88 -24.66 1.49
C VAL A 370 -19.24 -24.37 0.86
N PRO A 371 -19.90 -25.35 0.20
CA PRO A 371 -21.23 -25.14 -0.37
C PRO A 371 -22.23 -24.66 0.68
N LYS A 372 -23.15 -23.76 0.29
CA LYS A 372 -24.15 -23.20 1.22
C LYS A 372 -24.97 -24.29 1.93
N THR A 373 -25.34 -25.36 1.24
CA THR A 373 -26.04 -26.51 1.82
C THR A 373 -25.28 -27.17 2.93
N GLU A 374 -23.97 -27.28 2.80
CA GLU A 374 -23.09 -27.84 3.83
C GLU A 374 -22.90 -26.88 5.01
N VAL A 375 -22.86 -25.55 4.76
CA VAL A 375 -22.84 -24.55 5.85
C VAL A 375 -24.16 -24.56 6.61
N ILE A 376 -25.30 -24.72 5.95
CA ILE A 376 -26.61 -24.89 6.60
C ILE A 376 -26.61 -26.16 7.47
N ARG A 377 -26.20 -27.30 6.93
CA ARG A 377 -26.09 -28.55 7.66
C ARG A 377 -25.19 -28.43 8.90
N LEU A 378 -24.05 -27.77 8.73
CA LEU A 378 -23.13 -27.47 9.83
C LEU A 378 -23.80 -26.62 10.91
N THR A 379 -24.51 -25.55 10.50
CA THR A 379 -25.21 -24.65 11.43
C THR A 379 -26.26 -25.41 12.27
N GLU A 380 -27.07 -26.27 11.61
CA GLU A 380 -28.10 -27.05 12.25
C GLU A 380 -27.53 -28.08 13.26
N GLN A 381 -26.49 -28.81 12.85
CA GLN A 381 -25.85 -29.80 13.72
C GLN A 381 -25.13 -29.18 14.93
N LEU A 382 -24.55 -27.99 14.77
CA LEU A 382 -23.93 -27.25 15.88
C LEU A 382 -24.99 -26.64 16.82
N ALA A 383 -26.16 -26.19 16.27
CA ALA A 383 -27.29 -25.71 17.07
C ALA A 383 -27.81 -26.78 18.05
N GLU A 384 -27.89 -28.05 17.60
CA GLU A 384 -28.29 -29.18 18.46
C GLU A 384 -27.37 -29.42 19.66
N ARG A 385 -26.19 -28.80 19.65
CA ARG A 385 -25.11 -28.93 20.66
C ARG A 385 -24.82 -27.65 21.41
N ASP A 386 -25.67 -26.63 21.23
CA ASP A 386 -25.48 -25.28 21.79
C ASP A 386 -24.11 -24.64 21.43
N ILE A 387 -23.57 -24.97 20.23
CA ILE A 387 -22.31 -24.42 19.72
C ILE A 387 -22.64 -23.28 18.75
N LEU A 388 -22.03 -22.11 18.97
CA LEU A 388 -22.12 -20.95 18.09
C LEU A 388 -21.26 -21.20 16.85
N LEU A 389 -21.80 -20.99 15.66
CA LEU A 389 -21.04 -21.00 14.42
C LEU A 389 -20.71 -19.57 13.98
N ILE A 390 -19.46 -19.28 13.78
CA ILE A 390 -18.99 -18.06 13.13
C ILE A 390 -18.54 -18.40 11.71
N VAL A 391 -19.14 -17.75 10.70
CA VAL A 391 -18.73 -17.85 9.32
C VAL A 391 -18.08 -16.52 8.89
N ASP A 392 -16.79 -16.57 8.56
CA ASP A 392 -16.09 -15.42 8.01
C ASP A 392 -16.25 -15.37 6.48
N GLU A 393 -17.10 -14.48 6.01
CA GLU A 393 -17.47 -14.32 4.60
C GLU A 393 -16.68 -13.22 3.89
N SER A 394 -15.45 -12.92 4.32
CA SER A 394 -14.65 -11.83 3.77
C SER A 394 -14.31 -11.93 2.28
N PHE A 395 -14.48 -13.12 1.67
CA PHE A 395 -14.19 -13.39 0.25
C PHE A 395 -15.41 -13.90 -0.53
N ILE A 396 -16.58 -14.00 0.09
CA ILE A 396 -17.76 -14.66 -0.50
C ILE A 396 -18.24 -14.01 -1.80
N ASP A 397 -18.03 -12.69 -1.98
CA ASP A 397 -18.44 -11.96 -3.18
C ASP A 397 -17.68 -12.37 -4.44
N PHE A 398 -16.55 -13.07 -4.29
CA PHE A 398 -15.74 -13.56 -5.41
C PHE A 398 -16.13 -14.96 -5.86
N THR A 399 -17.05 -15.64 -5.17
CA THR A 399 -17.57 -16.94 -5.61
C THR A 399 -18.43 -16.80 -6.87
N GLU A 400 -18.64 -17.89 -7.60
CA GLU A 400 -19.44 -17.86 -8.84
C GLU A 400 -20.91 -17.49 -8.59
N ASP A 401 -21.44 -17.90 -7.44
CA ASP A 401 -22.80 -17.57 -7.01
C ASP A 401 -22.77 -16.90 -5.62
N THR A 402 -22.60 -15.56 -5.62
CA THR A 402 -22.52 -14.77 -4.39
C THR A 402 -23.81 -14.78 -3.57
N ARG A 403 -24.98 -14.91 -4.22
CA ARG A 403 -26.28 -14.91 -3.52
C ARG A 403 -26.59 -16.24 -2.86
N SER A 404 -26.32 -17.34 -3.52
CA SER A 404 -26.51 -18.67 -2.95
C SER A 404 -25.37 -19.08 -2.02
N GLY A 405 -24.19 -18.47 -2.15
CA GLY A 405 -23.01 -18.74 -1.31
C GLY A 405 -23.09 -18.15 0.09
N SER A 406 -23.58 -16.92 0.25
CA SER A 406 -23.67 -16.24 1.55
C SER A 406 -24.80 -16.81 2.44
N MET A 407 -24.51 -16.87 3.74
CA MET A 407 -25.47 -17.23 4.79
C MET A 407 -26.32 -16.03 5.25
N ALA A 408 -26.03 -14.81 4.82
CA ALA A 408 -26.79 -13.62 5.24
C ALA A 408 -28.30 -13.70 4.99
N PRO A 409 -28.83 -14.29 3.89
CA PRO A 409 -30.28 -14.48 3.71
C PRO A 409 -30.92 -15.48 4.68
N GLU A 410 -30.12 -16.32 5.34
CA GLU A 410 -30.62 -17.36 6.28
C GLU A 410 -30.48 -16.91 7.74
N ILE A 411 -29.98 -15.72 8.02
CA ILE A 411 -29.57 -15.27 9.36
C ILE A 411 -30.76 -15.35 10.37
N GLU A 412 -31.97 -15.03 9.94
CA GLU A 412 -33.17 -15.06 10.78
C GLU A 412 -33.59 -16.48 11.24
N ARG A 413 -33.10 -17.50 10.54
CA ARG A 413 -33.43 -18.89 10.82
C ARG A 413 -32.56 -19.51 11.91
N TYR A 414 -31.37 -18.94 12.16
CA TYR A 414 -30.34 -19.58 12.97
C TYR A 414 -29.75 -18.62 13.99
N ARG A 415 -30.24 -18.67 15.24
CA ARG A 415 -29.70 -17.83 16.34
C ARG A 415 -28.25 -18.15 16.70
N ASN A 416 -27.80 -19.38 16.44
CA ASN A 416 -26.44 -19.80 16.66
C ASN A 416 -25.50 -19.43 15.49
N LEU A 417 -25.92 -18.61 14.54
CA LEU A 417 -25.11 -18.17 13.40
C LEU A 417 -24.66 -16.73 13.58
N VAL A 418 -23.37 -16.52 13.41
CA VAL A 418 -22.74 -15.20 13.31
C VAL A 418 -21.96 -15.13 12.01
N ILE A 419 -22.20 -14.10 11.22
CA ILE A 419 -21.39 -13.80 10.04
C ILE A 419 -20.46 -12.66 10.36
N ILE A 420 -19.17 -12.80 10.01
CA ILE A 420 -18.22 -11.70 10.01
C ILE A 420 -17.74 -11.46 8.60
N LYS A 421 -17.60 -10.17 8.23
CA LYS A 421 -17.13 -9.82 6.90
C LYS A 421 -16.25 -8.57 6.92
N SER A 422 -15.06 -8.69 6.34
CA SER A 422 -14.20 -7.56 6.04
C SER A 422 -14.56 -6.97 4.69
N LEU A 423 -14.91 -5.68 4.64
CA LEU A 423 -15.15 -4.99 3.36
C LEU A 423 -13.84 -4.60 2.67
N SER A 424 -12.71 -4.62 3.36
CA SER A 424 -11.39 -4.30 2.79
C SER A 424 -11.04 -5.15 1.57
N LYS A 425 -11.55 -6.38 1.50
CA LYS A 425 -11.22 -7.35 0.44
C LYS A 425 -12.09 -7.12 -0.79
N CYS A 426 -13.40 -7.28 -0.64
CA CYS A 426 -14.35 -7.24 -1.75
C CYS A 426 -14.53 -5.82 -2.31
N TYR A 427 -14.50 -4.79 -1.47
CA TYR A 427 -14.62 -3.39 -1.91
C TYR A 427 -13.29 -2.70 -2.18
N GLY A 428 -12.13 -3.35 -2.01
CA GLY A 428 -10.82 -2.75 -2.30
C GLY A 428 -10.44 -1.57 -1.38
N ILE A 429 -11.08 -1.44 -0.23
CA ILE A 429 -10.99 -0.28 0.69
C ILE A 429 -10.16 -0.60 1.95
N GLY A 430 -9.03 -1.26 1.79
CA GLY A 430 -8.18 -1.67 2.91
C GLY A 430 -7.83 -0.54 3.88
N GLY A 431 -7.60 0.66 3.38
CA GLY A 431 -7.26 1.85 4.16
C GLY A 431 -8.41 2.41 5.01
N LEU A 432 -9.66 2.19 4.62
CA LEU A 432 -10.83 2.67 5.38
C LEU A 432 -11.11 1.86 6.64
N ARG A 433 -10.57 0.64 6.76
CA ARG A 433 -10.73 -0.22 7.94
C ARG A 433 -12.20 -0.49 8.27
N LEU A 434 -12.95 -1.13 7.39
CA LEU A 434 -14.38 -1.37 7.55
C LEU A 434 -14.71 -2.88 7.51
N GLY A 435 -15.55 -3.31 8.44
CA GLY A 435 -16.11 -4.65 8.51
C GLY A 435 -17.38 -4.68 9.32
N TYR A 436 -18.10 -5.78 9.30
CA TYR A 436 -19.31 -5.95 10.10
C TYR A 436 -19.46 -7.37 10.65
N LEU A 437 -20.25 -7.46 11.70
CA LEU A 437 -20.83 -8.66 12.25
C LEU A 437 -22.34 -8.63 11.97
N LEU A 438 -22.93 -9.77 11.61
CA LEU A 438 -24.35 -9.95 11.40
C LEU A 438 -24.82 -11.20 12.15
N THR A 439 -25.86 -11.08 12.98
CA THR A 439 -26.46 -12.19 13.73
C THR A 439 -27.92 -11.88 14.09
N ASP A 440 -28.76 -12.90 14.24
CA ASP A 440 -30.12 -12.77 14.79
C ASP A 440 -30.16 -12.90 16.32
N ASP A 441 -29.03 -13.16 16.96
CA ASP A 441 -28.90 -13.11 18.43
C ASP A 441 -28.58 -11.67 18.88
N ASN A 442 -29.66 -10.91 19.18
CA ASN A 442 -29.55 -9.54 19.63
C ASN A 442 -28.73 -9.41 20.94
N GLN A 443 -28.79 -10.40 21.84
CA GLN A 443 -28.00 -10.37 23.08
C GLN A 443 -26.50 -10.46 22.78
N PHE A 444 -26.12 -11.30 21.81
CA PHE A 444 -24.75 -11.41 21.36
C PHE A 444 -24.30 -10.12 20.65
N ALA A 445 -25.14 -9.57 19.76
CA ALA A 445 -24.84 -8.32 19.06
C ALA A 445 -24.66 -7.15 20.03
N ASP A 446 -25.55 -7.00 21.03
CA ASP A 446 -25.45 -5.96 22.06
C ASP A 446 -24.19 -6.13 22.90
N ALA A 447 -23.88 -7.35 23.29
CA ALA A 447 -22.67 -7.68 24.04
C ALA A 447 -21.38 -7.30 23.27
N VAL A 448 -21.36 -7.44 21.94
CA VAL A 448 -20.24 -7.00 21.12
C VAL A 448 -20.23 -5.47 21.00
N ARG A 449 -21.38 -4.80 20.83
CA ARG A 449 -21.47 -3.33 20.77
C ARG A 449 -20.97 -2.64 22.01
N GLU A 450 -21.25 -3.19 23.19
CA GLU A 450 -20.79 -2.63 24.49
C GLU A 450 -19.26 -2.62 24.63
N GLU A 451 -18.57 -3.54 23.97
CA GLU A 451 -17.10 -3.64 24.02
C GLU A 451 -16.37 -2.79 22.96
N ILE A 452 -17.14 -2.28 21.96
CA ILE A 452 -16.58 -1.43 20.90
C ILE A 452 -16.49 0.02 21.41
N PRO A 453 -15.33 0.69 21.21
CA PRO A 453 -15.19 2.09 21.58
C PRO A 453 -16.20 2.99 20.87
N ILE A 454 -16.63 4.07 21.54
CA ILE A 454 -17.38 5.13 20.87
C ILE A 454 -16.53 5.69 19.71
N TRP A 455 -17.18 5.95 18.57
CA TRP A 455 -16.51 6.45 17.35
C TRP A 455 -15.39 5.54 16.84
N ASN A 456 -15.59 4.24 16.92
CA ASN A 456 -14.64 3.25 16.42
C ASN A 456 -14.39 3.31 14.90
N ILE A 457 -15.33 3.88 14.14
CA ILE A 457 -15.26 4.03 12.68
C ILE A 457 -14.87 5.47 12.35
N ASN A 458 -13.90 5.66 11.45
CA ASN A 458 -13.50 6.98 10.99
C ASN A 458 -14.52 7.60 10.00
N GLY A 459 -14.47 8.93 9.83
CA GLY A 459 -15.40 9.66 8.96
C GLY A 459 -15.35 9.23 7.48
N PHE A 460 -14.18 8.84 6.97
CA PHE A 460 -14.04 8.36 5.59
C PHE A 460 -14.77 7.03 5.38
N ALA A 461 -14.69 6.11 6.33
CA ALA A 461 -15.41 4.84 6.29
C ALA A 461 -16.94 5.04 6.40
N GLU A 462 -17.38 5.96 7.25
CA GLU A 462 -18.79 6.35 7.31
C GLU A 462 -19.28 6.94 5.98
N MET A 463 -18.49 7.87 5.37
CA MET A 463 -18.85 8.46 4.09
C MET A 463 -18.91 7.41 2.98
N PHE A 464 -17.98 6.47 2.97
CA PHE A 464 -18.07 5.32 2.08
C PHE A 464 -19.39 4.57 2.24
N LEU A 465 -19.83 4.26 3.46
CA LEU A 465 -21.12 3.59 3.70
C LEU A 465 -22.33 4.41 3.19
N ARG A 466 -22.29 5.74 3.32
CA ARG A 466 -23.34 6.64 2.81
C ARG A 466 -23.47 6.59 1.29
N LEU A 467 -22.36 6.34 0.59
CA LEU A 467 -22.28 6.36 -0.87
C LEU A 467 -22.39 4.97 -1.50
N ALA A 468 -21.82 3.94 -0.88
CA ALA A 468 -21.58 2.62 -1.48
C ALA A 468 -22.82 1.97 -2.08
N ALA A 469 -23.99 2.16 -1.46
CA ALA A 469 -25.25 1.62 -1.97
C ALA A 469 -25.63 2.14 -3.36
N ARG A 470 -25.12 3.31 -3.78
CA ARG A 470 -25.34 3.89 -5.12
C ARG A 470 -24.53 3.17 -6.19
N TYR A 471 -23.42 2.54 -5.81
CA TYR A 471 -22.44 1.90 -6.71
C TYR A 471 -22.53 0.38 -6.73
N ARG A 472 -23.71 -0.19 -6.41
CA ARG A 472 -23.92 -1.66 -6.39
C ARG A 472 -23.67 -2.34 -7.74
N LYS A 473 -23.98 -1.66 -8.84
CA LYS A 473 -23.74 -2.20 -10.20
C LYS A 473 -22.27 -2.27 -10.53
N GLU A 474 -21.52 -1.20 -10.21
CA GLU A 474 -20.09 -1.12 -10.37
C GLU A 474 -19.39 -2.17 -9.49
N PHE A 475 -19.85 -2.34 -8.25
CA PHE A 475 -19.36 -3.39 -7.36
C PHE A 475 -19.60 -4.79 -7.95
N ALA A 476 -20.80 -5.10 -8.37
CA ALA A 476 -21.10 -6.39 -9.00
C ALA A 476 -20.23 -6.64 -10.23
N ARG A 477 -20.06 -5.61 -11.09
CA ARG A 477 -19.17 -5.69 -12.26
C ARG A 477 -17.70 -5.90 -11.87
N SER A 478 -17.24 -5.24 -10.81
CA SER A 478 -15.87 -5.42 -10.33
C SER A 478 -15.61 -6.85 -9.86
N CYS A 479 -16.55 -7.48 -9.17
CA CYS A 479 -16.45 -8.89 -8.77
C CYS A 479 -16.36 -9.85 -9.97
N GLU A 480 -17.09 -9.56 -11.07
CA GLU A 480 -16.94 -10.32 -12.33
C GLU A 480 -15.56 -10.20 -12.93
N LEU A 481 -14.99 -8.97 -12.93
CA LEU A 481 -13.62 -8.73 -13.43
C LEU A 481 -12.58 -9.47 -12.57
N VAL A 482 -12.72 -9.43 -11.24
CA VAL A 482 -11.86 -10.19 -10.33
C VAL A 482 -11.92 -11.70 -10.63
N ARG A 483 -13.11 -12.26 -10.83
CA ARG A 483 -13.27 -13.68 -11.20
C ARG A 483 -12.57 -14.01 -12.51
N ARG A 484 -12.75 -13.16 -13.53
CA ARG A 484 -12.09 -13.33 -14.85
C ARG A 484 -10.56 -13.35 -14.71
N ASP A 485 -9.99 -12.39 -13.98
CA ASP A 485 -8.55 -12.25 -13.82
C ASP A 485 -7.97 -13.40 -12.97
N ARG A 486 -8.70 -13.82 -11.91
CA ARG A 486 -8.39 -15.01 -11.11
C ARG A 486 -8.36 -16.28 -11.95
N ASP A 487 -9.36 -16.49 -12.80
CA ASP A 487 -9.48 -17.70 -13.61
C ASP A 487 -8.39 -17.74 -14.70
N ALA A 488 -8.00 -16.57 -15.23
CA ALA A 488 -6.86 -16.45 -16.14
C ALA A 488 -5.54 -16.81 -15.44
N LEU A 489 -5.32 -16.26 -14.23
CA LEU A 489 -4.17 -16.61 -13.39
C LEU A 489 -4.13 -18.11 -13.09
N TYR A 490 -5.23 -18.69 -12.63
CA TYR A 490 -5.32 -20.12 -12.33
C TYR A 490 -4.95 -21.00 -13.52
N ARG A 491 -5.51 -20.70 -14.71
CA ARG A 491 -5.16 -21.43 -15.95
C ARG A 491 -3.67 -21.29 -16.29
N GLY A 492 -3.12 -20.09 -16.17
CA GLY A 492 -1.70 -19.83 -16.44
C GLY A 492 -0.78 -20.58 -15.48
N LEU A 493 -1.09 -20.59 -14.19
CA LEU A 493 -0.34 -21.35 -13.17
C LEU A 493 -0.37 -22.86 -13.45
N GLY A 494 -1.51 -23.38 -13.92
CA GLY A 494 -1.64 -24.79 -14.30
C GLY A 494 -0.78 -25.23 -15.49
N THR A 495 -0.17 -24.29 -16.25
CA THR A 495 0.77 -24.60 -17.32
C THR A 495 2.22 -24.78 -16.86
N ILE A 496 2.50 -24.51 -15.58
CA ILE A 496 3.86 -24.61 -15.02
C ILE A 496 4.13 -26.06 -14.59
N ALA A 497 5.13 -26.68 -15.18
CA ALA A 497 5.45 -28.08 -14.93
C ALA A 497 5.72 -28.38 -13.45
N GLY A 498 4.98 -29.32 -12.87
CA GLY A 498 5.12 -29.78 -11.50
C GLY A 498 4.47 -28.87 -10.44
N LEU A 499 3.99 -27.68 -10.81
CA LEU A 499 3.23 -26.82 -9.90
C LEU A 499 1.78 -27.31 -9.82
N THR A 500 1.27 -27.55 -8.62
CA THR A 500 -0.15 -27.89 -8.41
C THR A 500 -0.90 -26.63 -7.97
N ALA A 501 -1.72 -26.05 -8.85
CA ALA A 501 -2.63 -24.96 -8.53
C ALA A 501 -3.98 -25.52 -8.12
N TYR A 502 -4.51 -25.07 -6.97
CA TYR A 502 -5.84 -25.44 -6.49
C TYR A 502 -6.89 -24.52 -7.10
N ARG A 503 -8.02 -25.11 -7.55
CA ARG A 503 -9.10 -24.29 -8.14
C ARG A 503 -9.64 -23.29 -7.12
N PRO A 504 -9.57 -21.99 -7.40
CA PRO A 504 -9.93 -20.98 -6.42
C PRO A 504 -11.41 -20.58 -6.50
N ASP A 505 -12.00 -20.25 -5.33
CA ASP A 505 -13.29 -19.58 -5.20
C ASP A 505 -13.16 -18.11 -4.73
N ALA A 506 -12.04 -17.75 -4.08
CA ALA A 506 -11.69 -16.38 -3.70
C ALA A 506 -10.86 -15.66 -4.80
N ASN A 507 -10.31 -14.50 -4.51
CA ASN A 507 -9.46 -13.71 -5.42
C ASN A 507 -7.96 -14.07 -5.37
N PHE A 508 -7.63 -15.30 -4.99
CA PHE A 508 -6.27 -15.81 -4.90
C PHE A 508 -6.22 -17.30 -5.16
N VAL A 509 -5.04 -17.80 -5.49
CA VAL A 509 -4.78 -19.22 -5.79
C VAL A 509 -3.79 -19.79 -4.77
N LEU A 510 -4.11 -20.93 -4.15
CA LEU A 510 -3.12 -21.74 -3.43
C LEU A 510 -2.36 -22.61 -4.43
N CYS A 511 -1.04 -22.65 -4.31
CA CYS A 511 -0.18 -23.49 -5.11
C CYS A 511 0.72 -24.36 -4.25
N ARG A 512 0.86 -25.66 -4.57
CA ARG A 512 1.89 -26.54 -4.02
C ARG A 512 3.06 -26.61 -4.98
N LEU A 513 4.26 -26.40 -4.48
CA LEU A 513 5.50 -26.47 -5.25
C LEU A 513 5.85 -27.91 -5.60
N PRO A 514 6.53 -28.15 -6.74
CA PRO A 514 6.97 -29.47 -7.14
C PRO A 514 7.83 -30.15 -6.09
N ASP A 515 7.71 -31.47 -5.94
CA ASP A 515 8.58 -32.23 -5.05
C ASP A 515 10.04 -32.06 -5.42
N GLY A 516 10.87 -31.86 -4.42
CA GLY A 516 12.28 -31.60 -4.62
C GLY A 516 12.61 -30.18 -5.14
N ALA A 517 11.66 -29.30 -5.44
CA ALA A 517 11.94 -27.88 -5.70
C ALA A 517 12.33 -27.12 -4.41
N MET A 518 12.64 -25.84 -4.55
CA MET A 518 12.88 -24.94 -3.41
C MET A 518 11.65 -24.82 -2.50
N SER A 519 11.82 -24.34 -1.28
CA SER A 519 10.70 -24.04 -0.37
C SER A 519 9.93 -22.78 -0.78
N GLY A 520 8.71 -22.61 -0.25
CA GLY A 520 7.88 -21.42 -0.45
C GLY A 520 8.57 -20.12 0.00
N PRO A 521 9.20 -20.06 1.18
CA PRO A 521 10.01 -18.91 1.57
C PRO A 521 11.14 -18.59 0.57
N GLU A 522 11.87 -19.58 0.09
CA GLU A 522 12.94 -19.36 -0.90
C GLU A 522 12.38 -18.91 -2.26
N LEU A 523 11.26 -19.47 -2.71
CA LEU A 523 10.58 -19.00 -3.92
C LEU A 523 10.14 -17.54 -3.78
N THR A 524 9.52 -17.17 -2.66
CA THR A 524 9.08 -15.80 -2.39
C THR A 524 10.26 -14.83 -2.44
N ARG A 525 11.37 -15.20 -1.80
CA ARG A 525 12.59 -14.40 -1.80
C ARG A 525 13.17 -14.25 -3.23
N ARG A 526 13.29 -15.32 -4.01
CA ARG A 526 13.80 -15.26 -5.39
C ARG A 526 12.91 -14.44 -6.31
N LEU A 527 11.60 -14.60 -6.25
CA LEU A 527 10.67 -13.78 -7.04
C LEU A 527 10.84 -12.28 -6.75
N PHE A 528 11.04 -11.93 -5.48
CA PHE A 528 11.26 -10.53 -5.14
C PHE A 528 12.62 -10.02 -5.64
N ILE A 529 13.69 -10.77 -5.44
CA ILE A 529 15.05 -10.36 -5.81
C ILE A 529 15.25 -10.31 -7.33
N GLU A 530 14.74 -11.31 -8.06
CA GLU A 530 14.97 -11.44 -9.50
C GLU A 530 13.97 -10.63 -10.35
N ASP A 531 12.70 -10.49 -9.88
CA ASP A 531 11.60 -9.95 -10.67
C ASP A 531 10.83 -8.82 -9.95
N ASN A 532 11.20 -8.49 -8.72
CA ASN A 532 10.50 -7.49 -7.91
C ASN A 532 9.00 -7.82 -7.69
N ILE A 533 8.69 -9.11 -7.51
CA ILE A 533 7.34 -9.64 -7.31
C ILE A 533 7.23 -10.28 -5.93
N LEU A 534 6.26 -9.87 -5.13
CA LEU A 534 5.99 -10.40 -3.80
C LEU A 534 4.77 -11.34 -3.81
N VAL A 535 4.96 -12.61 -3.41
CA VAL A 535 3.89 -13.57 -3.12
C VAL A 535 3.89 -13.91 -1.62
N LYS A 536 2.87 -14.63 -1.13
CA LYS A 536 2.82 -15.04 0.28
C LYS A 536 3.07 -16.54 0.41
N HIS A 537 4.17 -16.95 1.04
CA HIS A 537 4.38 -18.35 1.44
C HIS A 537 3.48 -18.74 2.61
N CYS A 538 3.17 -20.03 2.72
CA CYS A 538 2.34 -20.58 3.79
C CYS A 538 3.14 -21.17 4.96
N ALA A 539 4.47 -21.09 4.95
CA ALA A 539 5.30 -21.50 6.09
C ALA A 539 4.83 -20.80 7.37
N GLY A 540 4.62 -21.53 8.44
CA GLY A 540 4.01 -21.02 9.69
C GLY A 540 2.48 -21.14 9.74
N LYS A 541 1.82 -21.75 8.74
CA LYS A 541 0.42 -22.17 8.83
C LYS A 541 0.34 -23.59 9.39
N THR A 542 -0.71 -23.87 10.18
CA THR A 542 -1.00 -25.21 10.68
C THR A 542 -1.52 -26.09 9.56
N MET A 543 -0.63 -26.69 8.82
CA MET A 543 -0.91 -27.67 7.76
C MET A 543 0.34 -28.52 7.44
N PRO A 544 0.19 -29.77 6.97
CA PRO A 544 1.32 -30.58 6.54
C PRO A 544 2.12 -29.90 5.42
N GLU A 545 3.44 -29.96 5.46
CA GLU A 545 4.35 -29.40 4.46
C GLU A 545 4.06 -27.92 4.13
N ALA A 546 3.71 -27.10 5.12
CA ALA A 546 3.29 -25.70 4.94
C ALA A 546 4.31 -24.85 4.14
N ASP A 547 5.59 -25.18 4.25
CA ASP A 547 6.67 -24.53 3.51
C ASP A 547 6.72 -24.91 2.00
N ARG A 548 5.91 -25.90 1.59
CA ARG A 548 5.74 -26.29 0.17
C ARG A 548 4.64 -25.49 -0.54
N TYR A 549 3.91 -24.64 0.19
CA TYR A 549 2.77 -23.92 -0.37
C TYR A 549 3.01 -22.43 -0.44
N VAL A 550 2.48 -21.82 -1.50
CA VAL A 550 2.41 -20.36 -1.68
C VAL A 550 0.98 -19.95 -2.04
N ARG A 551 0.56 -18.81 -1.51
CA ARG A 551 -0.71 -18.17 -1.86
C ARG A 551 -0.43 -16.96 -2.76
N ILE A 552 -1.10 -16.89 -3.89
CA ILE A 552 -0.90 -15.92 -4.95
C ILE A 552 -2.19 -15.12 -5.16
N ALA A 553 -2.17 -13.83 -4.86
CA ALA A 553 -3.30 -12.93 -5.14
C ALA A 553 -3.43 -12.70 -6.65
N SER A 554 -4.67 -12.69 -7.15
CA SER A 554 -4.96 -12.27 -8.51
C SER A 554 -4.85 -10.76 -8.64
N ARG A 555 -4.16 -10.32 -9.69
CA ARG A 555 -3.97 -8.90 -10.03
C ARG A 555 -4.40 -8.63 -11.47
N THR A 556 -3.95 -7.54 -12.05
CA THR A 556 -4.20 -7.23 -13.47
C THR A 556 -3.63 -8.33 -14.37
N GLU A 557 -4.17 -8.44 -15.58
CA GLU A 557 -3.74 -9.45 -16.56
C GLU A 557 -2.23 -9.37 -16.84
N ALA A 558 -1.70 -8.14 -16.98
CA ALA A 558 -0.27 -7.93 -17.24
C ALA A 558 0.61 -8.37 -16.06
N GLU A 559 0.25 -8.03 -14.83
CA GLU A 559 0.99 -8.44 -13.62
C GLU A 559 0.90 -9.95 -13.40
N ASN A 560 -0.27 -10.56 -13.63
CA ASN A 560 -0.46 -12.01 -13.56
C ASN A 560 0.42 -12.74 -14.57
N GLN A 561 0.52 -12.21 -15.81
CA GLN A 561 1.36 -12.81 -16.86
C GLN A 561 2.85 -12.71 -16.49
N ALA A 562 3.31 -11.57 -16.02
CA ALA A 562 4.69 -11.38 -15.57
C ALA A 562 5.06 -12.36 -14.44
N LEU A 563 4.18 -12.54 -13.46
CA LEU A 563 4.37 -13.53 -12.40
C LEU A 563 4.47 -14.97 -12.94
N ILE A 564 3.58 -15.36 -13.87
CA ILE A 564 3.60 -16.71 -14.46
C ILE A 564 4.92 -16.98 -15.18
N GLU A 565 5.45 -16.00 -15.92
CA GLU A 565 6.74 -16.10 -16.62
C GLU A 565 7.91 -16.22 -15.62
N ALA A 566 7.92 -15.41 -14.57
CA ALA A 566 8.92 -15.47 -13.50
C ALA A 566 8.90 -16.84 -12.79
N LEU A 567 7.71 -17.32 -12.40
CA LEU A 567 7.55 -18.64 -11.77
C LEU A 567 8.05 -19.78 -12.66
N ARG A 568 7.69 -19.77 -13.95
CA ARG A 568 8.14 -20.80 -14.91
C ARG A 568 9.65 -20.84 -15.02
N ARG A 569 10.29 -19.68 -15.09
CA ARG A 569 11.76 -19.56 -15.17
C ARG A 569 12.44 -20.02 -13.88
N ILE A 570 11.98 -19.57 -12.71
CA ILE A 570 12.62 -19.89 -11.42
C ILE A 570 12.44 -21.37 -11.06
N ILE A 571 11.22 -21.91 -11.21
CA ILE A 571 10.93 -23.33 -10.92
C ILE A 571 11.69 -24.24 -11.90
N GLY A 572 11.72 -23.89 -13.19
CA GLY A 572 12.44 -24.66 -14.21
C GLY A 572 13.94 -24.74 -13.95
N ARG A 573 14.58 -23.63 -13.54
CA ARG A 573 16.01 -23.63 -13.13
C ARG A 573 16.25 -24.53 -11.93
N SER A 574 15.43 -24.45 -10.89
CA SER A 574 15.58 -25.26 -9.68
C SER A 574 15.47 -26.76 -9.96
N GLN A 575 14.62 -27.17 -10.91
CA GLN A 575 14.51 -28.57 -11.31
C GLN A 575 15.76 -29.05 -12.11
N ALA A 576 16.29 -28.19 -12.99
CA ALA A 576 17.49 -28.50 -13.79
C ALA A 576 18.76 -28.63 -12.93
N GLU A 577 18.95 -27.73 -11.94
CA GLU A 577 20.10 -27.78 -11.01
C GLU A 577 20.15 -29.08 -10.22
N LYS A 578 19.00 -29.62 -9.81
CA LYS A 578 18.94 -30.92 -9.08
C LYS A 578 19.15 -32.13 -9.96
N SER A 579 18.71 -32.11 -11.22
CA SER A 579 18.96 -33.20 -12.14
C SER A 579 20.45 -33.39 -12.46
N THR A 580 21.21 -32.28 -12.44
CA THR A 580 22.68 -32.29 -12.63
C THR A 580 23.46 -32.68 -11.37
N SER A 581 22.90 -32.46 -10.17
CA SER A 581 23.55 -32.83 -8.89
C SER A 581 23.30 -34.30 -8.48
N SER A 582 22.34 -34.99 -9.12
CA SER A 582 21.99 -36.40 -8.88
C SER A 582 22.57 -37.36 -9.92
N SER A 583 23.21 -36.85 -10.94
CA SER A 583 24.01 -37.59 -11.95
C SER A 583 25.50 -37.50 -11.62
#